data_7af275da4cca71d122037c6ed87c8ede
#
_entry.id   7af275da4cca71d122037c6ed87c8ede
#
_cell.length_a   1.000
_cell.length_b   1.000
_cell.length_c   1.000
_cell.angle_alpha   90.00
_cell.angle_beta   90.00
_cell.angle_gamma   90.00
#
_symmetry.space_group_name_H-M   'P 1'
#
loop_
_entity.id
_entity.type
_entity.pdbx_description
1 polymer ?
#
loop_
_entity_poly.entity_id
_entity_poly.type
_entity_poly.pdbx_seq_one_letter_code
_entity_poly.pdbx_strand_id
1 'polypeptide(L)'
;MAKKETIDLEVIKEMHPDCFDTPEDIANLGCDYCNGEGVKQNYEIGRTLLEKAAEMGYVYAMTSLGYLYHDDDYEGHDDEIAFEWFVKAATNGELEAGFMVGEFYDNGYYVEKDETMAFYQYKLVAYYGFAEAQFYVGVDYEYGIGVPQNYKLAVKWYQLACKQGNAEAMNNLGMKYVRGLGVEKDENKAFQLIMESALRDNPKAMNNLGYFYFDGVGCQRNTTKAMEWFQKAKENGEDVESGIINMLQLLKQADSKDSLSEYQLAEYYRKGEGLSRSIKLGSRRNNRINRFRNYKKAVKWFVRAAIHDQSENAVIAQAAYYKLGTIFQEIAEDCYEVRYEEKAIKYYTMAANCGLPIAFCKLGEMYESHGEEKKAIEYYNRASDEAYFKYGIKTMLHS
;
A
#
# COMPACT_ATOMS: atom_id res chain seq x y z
N MET A 1 17.39 -20.59 -44.15
CA MET A 1 17.26 -21.82 -43.36
C MET A 1 18.66 -22.16 -42.83
N ALA A 2 19.00 -21.70 -41.63
CA ALA A 2 20.20 -22.17 -40.95
C ALA A 2 19.99 -23.65 -40.60
N LYS A 3 20.97 -24.50 -40.92
CA LYS A 3 20.95 -25.89 -40.44
C LYS A 3 20.91 -25.84 -38.94
N LYS A 4 19.84 -26.35 -38.27
CA LYS A 4 19.87 -26.67 -36.86
C LYS A 4 21.06 -27.63 -36.68
N GLU A 5 22.14 -27.17 -36.06
CA GLU A 5 23.24 -28.03 -35.62
C GLU A 5 22.62 -29.01 -34.63
N THR A 6 22.62 -30.31 -34.99
CA THR A 6 22.21 -31.35 -34.04
C THR A 6 23.21 -31.35 -32.88
N ILE A 7 22.73 -31.05 -31.69
CA ILE A 7 23.52 -31.09 -30.47
C ILE A 7 23.89 -32.54 -30.21
N ASP A 8 25.20 -32.81 -30.20
CA ASP A 8 25.72 -34.14 -29.88
C ASP A 8 25.88 -34.32 -28.37
N LEU A 9 24.94 -35.05 -27.75
CA LEU A 9 24.96 -35.33 -26.33
C LEU A 9 26.23 -36.06 -25.86
N GLU A 10 26.89 -36.84 -26.71
CA GLU A 10 28.15 -37.50 -26.34
C GLU A 10 29.28 -36.48 -26.16
N VAL A 11 29.32 -35.41 -26.97
CA VAL A 11 30.27 -34.31 -26.81
C VAL A 11 30.03 -33.56 -25.45
N ILE A 12 28.76 -33.30 -25.12
CA ILE A 12 28.42 -32.65 -23.84
C ILE A 12 28.80 -33.55 -22.66
N LYS A 13 28.57 -34.85 -22.78
CA LYS A 13 28.98 -35.83 -21.76
C LYS A 13 30.50 -35.91 -21.59
N GLU A 14 31.27 -35.84 -22.69
CA GLU A 14 32.74 -35.77 -22.60
C GLU A 14 33.22 -34.49 -21.87
N MET A 15 32.50 -33.38 -22.05
CA MET A 15 32.79 -32.10 -21.35
C MET A 15 32.39 -32.10 -19.87
N HIS A 16 31.34 -32.84 -19.52
CA HIS A 16 30.73 -32.87 -18.18
C HIS A 16 30.47 -34.34 -17.73
N PRO A 17 31.50 -35.18 -17.59
CA PRO A 17 31.32 -36.60 -17.37
C PRO A 17 30.55 -36.93 -16.08
N ASP A 18 30.76 -36.14 -15.03
CA ASP A 18 30.14 -36.33 -13.71
C ASP A 18 28.64 -35.91 -13.67
N CYS A 19 28.16 -35.22 -14.73
CA CYS A 19 26.77 -34.74 -14.81
C CYS A 19 25.82 -35.67 -15.60
N PHE A 20 26.24 -36.91 -15.90
CA PHE A 20 25.43 -37.88 -16.65
C PHE A 20 25.15 -39.16 -15.88
N ASP A 21 25.43 -39.19 -14.56
CA ASP A 21 25.24 -40.36 -13.73
C ASP A 21 23.78 -40.67 -13.43
N THR A 22 22.99 -39.61 -13.23
CA THR A 22 21.57 -39.71 -12.93
C THR A 22 20.72 -38.77 -13.80
N PRO A 23 19.41 -39.03 -13.96
CA PRO A 23 18.51 -38.09 -14.65
C PRO A 23 18.46 -36.72 -13.99
N GLU A 24 18.67 -36.65 -12.68
CA GLU A 24 18.75 -35.41 -11.90
C GLU A 24 19.98 -34.59 -12.31
N ASP A 25 21.16 -35.22 -12.41
CA ASP A 25 22.39 -34.52 -12.81
C ASP A 25 22.27 -33.96 -14.23
N ILE A 26 21.66 -34.74 -15.14
CA ILE A 26 21.40 -34.29 -16.53
C ILE A 26 20.44 -33.08 -16.51
N ALA A 27 19.38 -33.13 -15.70
CA ALA A 27 18.43 -32.04 -15.60
C ALA A 27 19.06 -30.77 -15.02
N ASN A 28 19.87 -30.90 -13.96
CA ASN A 28 20.58 -29.78 -13.33
C ASN A 28 21.52 -29.12 -14.34
N LEU A 29 22.32 -29.89 -15.07
CA LEU A 29 23.16 -29.37 -16.15
C LEU A 29 22.32 -28.68 -17.24
N GLY A 30 21.13 -29.21 -17.55
CA GLY A 30 20.18 -28.60 -18.47
C GLY A 30 19.71 -27.23 -17.99
N CYS A 31 19.37 -27.11 -16.73
CA CYS A 31 19.00 -25.82 -16.09
C CYS A 31 20.19 -24.85 -16.09
N ASP A 32 21.42 -25.33 -15.78
CA ASP A 32 22.62 -24.50 -15.80
C ASP A 32 22.86 -23.88 -17.18
N TYR A 33 22.65 -24.66 -18.27
CA TYR A 33 22.75 -24.15 -19.63
C TYR A 33 21.63 -23.18 -19.98
N CYS A 34 20.42 -23.36 -19.47
CA CYS A 34 19.31 -22.41 -19.66
C CYS A 34 19.60 -21.08 -18.95
N ASN A 35 20.16 -21.13 -17.74
CA ASN A 35 20.40 -19.95 -16.92
C ASN A 35 21.77 -19.29 -17.11
N GLY A 36 22.73 -20.02 -17.70
CA GLY A 36 24.13 -19.58 -17.79
C GLY A 36 24.88 -19.70 -16.46
N GLU A 37 24.51 -20.64 -15.59
CA GLU A 37 25.11 -20.86 -14.28
C GLU A 37 26.31 -21.82 -14.41
N GLY A 38 27.53 -21.32 -14.17
CA GLY A 38 28.75 -22.11 -14.30
C GLY A 38 29.15 -22.49 -15.73
N VAL A 39 28.26 -22.31 -16.71
CA VAL A 39 28.43 -22.56 -18.13
C VAL A 39 27.96 -21.37 -18.97
N LYS A 40 28.37 -21.28 -20.23
CA LYS A 40 27.83 -20.27 -21.13
C LYS A 40 26.37 -20.62 -21.47
N GLN A 41 25.44 -19.67 -21.26
CA GLN A 41 24.04 -19.85 -21.58
C GLN A 41 23.82 -20.38 -22.99
N ASN A 42 23.02 -21.44 -23.10
CA ASN A 42 22.61 -22.05 -24.37
C ASN A 42 21.30 -22.81 -24.18
N TYR A 43 20.19 -22.20 -24.53
CA TYR A 43 18.85 -22.78 -24.41
C TYR A 43 18.67 -24.10 -25.17
N GLU A 44 19.30 -24.27 -26.35
CA GLU A 44 19.15 -25.49 -27.13
C GLU A 44 19.86 -26.69 -26.49
N ILE A 45 21.03 -26.48 -25.88
CA ILE A 45 21.71 -27.51 -25.08
C ILE A 45 20.86 -27.82 -23.85
N GLY A 46 20.42 -26.77 -23.12
CA GLY A 46 19.56 -26.91 -21.94
C GLY A 46 18.31 -27.72 -22.23
N ARG A 47 17.58 -27.37 -23.28
CA ARG A 47 16.40 -28.08 -23.77
C ARG A 47 16.68 -29.56 -24.03
N THR A 48 17.75 -29.87 -24.80
CA THR A 48 18.09 -31.25 -25.18
C THR A 48 18.40 -32.10 -23.93
N LEU A 49 19.09 -31.56 -22.96
CA LEU A 49 19.39 -32.23 -21.69
C LEU A 49 18.12 -32.46 -20.84
N LEU A 50 17.25 -31.42 -20.73
CA LEU A 50 15.99 -31.53 -20.01
C LEU A 50 15.05 -32.56 -20.68
N GLU A 51 14.94 -32.58 -22.02
CA GLU A 51 14.18 -33.58 -22.74
C GLU A 51 14.70 -34.99 -22.46
N LYS A 52 16.04 -35.16 -22.44
CA LYS A 52 16.68 -36.45 -22.12
C LYS A 52 16.34 -36.89 -20.67
N ALA A 53 16.43 -36.00 -19.68
CA ALA A 53 16.09 -36.32 -18.30
C ALA A 53 14.59 -36.64 -18.14
N ALA A 54 13.71 -35.90 -18.84
CA ALA A 54 12.27 -36.15 -18.87
C ALA A 54 11.91 -37.50 -19.52
N GLU A 55 12.61 -37.92 -20.60
CA GLU A 55 12.48 -39.26 -21.18
C GLU A 55 12.88 -40.38 -20.24
N MET A 56 13.85 -40.10 -19.34
CA MET A 56 14.26 -41.03 -18.28
C MET A 56 13.28 -41.06 -17.10
N GLY A 57 12.21 -40.25 -17.16
CA GLY A 57 11.14 -40.21 -16.16
C GLY A 57 11.38 -39.21 -15.02
N TYR A 58 12.37 -38.31 -15.13
CA TYR A 58 12.61 -37.30 -14.11
C TYR A 58 11.57 -36.17 -14.23
N VAL A 59 10.63 -36.14 -13.29
CA VAL A 59 9.45 -35.27 -13.36
C VAL A 59 9.83 -33.79 -13.26
N TYR A 60 10.86 -33.47 -12.49
CA TYR A 60 11.33 -32.10 -12.34
C TYR A 60 11.84 -31.51 -13.65
N ALA A 61 12.47 -32.34 -14.52
CA ALA A 61 12.87 -31.90 -15.87
C ALA A 61 11.65 -31.55 -16.76
N MET A 62 10.51 -32.21 -16.53
CA MET A 62 9.26 -31.87 -17.24
C MET A 62 8.76 -30.48 -16.84
N THR A 63 8.82 -30.14 -15.54
CA THR A 63 8.48 -28.80 -15.02
C THR A 63 9.44 -27.76 -15.57
N SER A 64 10.74 -28.05 -15.60
CA SER A 64 11.77 -27.15 -16.16
C SER A 64 11.56 -26.91 -17.66
N LEU A 65 11.14 -27.91 -18.42
CA LEU A 65 10.75 -27.74 -19.83
C LEU A 65 9.52 -26.84 -19.97
N GLY A 66 8.53 -26.99 -19.09
CA GLY A 66 7.37 -26.10 -19.07
C GLY A 66 7.81 -24.63 -18.87
N TYR A 67 8.67 -24.36 -17.92
CA TYR A 67 9.22 -23.01 -17.71
C TYR A 67 10.04 -22.52 -18.90
N LEU A 68 10.91 -23.37 -19.48
CA LEU A 68 11.72 -23.01 -20.64
C LEU A 68 10.86 -22.58 -21.84
N TYR A 69 9.80 -23.35 -22.14
CA TYR A 69 8.91 -23.01 -23.26
C TYR A 69 7.98 -21.82 -22.96
N HIS A 70 7.79 -21.48 -21.69
CA HIS A 70 7.03 -20.30 -21.24
C HIS A 70 7.92 -19.04 -21.10
N ASP A 71 9.23 -19.15 -21.24
CA ASP A 71 10.18 -18.03 -21.14
C ASP A 71 10.18 -17.21 -22.44
N ASP A 72 9.80 -15.95 -22.37
CA ASP A 72 9.78 -15.01 -23.49
C ASP A 72 11.16 -14.75 -24.11
N ASP A 73 12.25 -14.95 -23.35
CA ASP A 73 13.64 -14.78 -23.81
C ASP A 73 14.12 -16.00 -24.61
N TYR A 74 13.40 -17.10 -24.59
CA TYR A 74 13.71 -18.29 -25.37
C TYR A 74 13.16 -18.18 -26.81
N GLU A 75 14.03 -18.27 -27.84
CA GLU A 75 13.59 -18.22 -29.27
C GLU A 75 12.57 -19.30 -29.65
N GLY A 76 12.50 -20.38 -28.88
CA GLY A 76 11.54 -21.46 -29.03
C GLY A 76 10.32 -21.34 -28.13
N HIS A 77 10.05 -20.15 -27.55
CA HIS A 77 8.88 -19.88 -26.71
C HIS A 77 7.60 -20.38 -27.37
N ASP A 78 6.83 -21.18 -26.63
CA ASP A 78 5.57 -21.77 -27.08
C ASP A 78 4.73 -22.20 -25.89
N ASP A 79 3.71 -21.42 -25.59
CA ASP A 79 2.82 -21.65 -24.44
C ASP A 79 2.00 -22.94 -24.56
N GLU A 80 1.73 -23.43 -25.79
CA GLU A 80 1.06 -24.71 -25.98
C GLU A 80 1.96 -25.86 -25.51
N ILE A 81 3.22 -25.86 -25.94
CA ILE A 81 4.21 -26.86 -25.49
C ILE A 81 4.48 -26.74 -23.97
N ALA A 82 4.58 -25.52 -23.46
CA ALA A 82 4.75 -25.28 -22.03
C ALA A 82 3.61 -25.89 -21.23
N PHE A 83 2.37 -25.64 -21.62
CA PHE A 83 1.18 -26.20 -20.97
C PHE A 83 1.17 -27.72 -20.99
N GLU A 84 1.49 -28.35 -22.13
CA GLU A 84 1.59 -29.81 -22.25
C GLU A 84 2.61 -30.39 -21.26
N TRP A 85 3.78 -29.76 -21.13
CA TRP A 85 4.80 -30.20 -20.18
C TRP A 85 4.35 -30.02 -18.72
N PHE A 86 3.71 -28.90 -18.36
CA PHE A 86 3.17 -28.70 -17.02
C PHE A 86 2.07 -29.72 -16.70
N VAL A 87 1.15 -29.99 -17.62
CA VAL A 87 0.13 -31.04 -17.44
C VAL A 87 0.77 -32.42 -17.26
N LYS A 88 1.80 -32.75 -18.05
CA LYS A 88 2.53 -34.02 -17.92
C LYS A 88 3.23 -34.14 -16.58
N ALA A 89 3.91 -33.10 -16.12
CA ALA A 89 4.55 -33.10 -14.79
C ALA A 89 3.52 -33.19 -13.67
N ALA A 90 2.43 -32.42 -13.71
CA ALA A 90 1.35 -32.44 -12.72
C ALA A 90 0.68 -33.82 -12.61
N THR A 91 0.45 -34.51 -13.74
CA THR A 91 -0.10 -35.87 -13.74
C THR A 91 0.84 -36.89 -13.14
N ASN A 92 2.15 -36.60 -13.08
CA ASN A 92 3.14 -37.40 -12.37
C ASN A 92 3.37 -36.95 -10.92
N GLY A 93 2.50 -36.07 -10.40
CA GLY A 93 2.46 -35.68 -8.99
C GLY A 93 3.29 -34.43 -8.64
N GLU A 94 3.82 -33.71 -9.64
CA GLU A 94 4.55 -32.46 -9.38
C GLU A 94 3.59 -31.33 -9.04
N LEU A 95 3.69 -30.84 -7.79
CA LEU A 95 2.73 -29.86 -7.26
C LEU A 95 2.94 -28.48 -7.88
N GLU A 96 4.18 -28.09 -8.12
CA GLU A 96 4.50 -26.82 -8.75
C GLU A 96 3.96 -26.77 -10.19
N ALA A 97 4.12 -27.83 -10.95
CA ALA A 97 3.55 -27.93 -12.29
C ALA A 97 2.01 -27.85 -12.26
N GLY A 98 1.38 -28.52 -11.29
CA GLY A 98 -0.07 -28.42 -11.11
C GLY A 98 -0.53 -26.99 -10.76
N PHE A 99 0.27 -26.23 -10.03
CA PHE A 99 0.06 -24.82 -9.77
C PHE A 99 0.17 -24.00 -11.05
N MET A 100 1.19 -24.25 -11.88
CA MET A 100 1.37 -23.59 -13.18
C MET A 100 0.21 -23.85 -14.14
N VAL A 101 -0.35 -25.06 -14.16
CA VAL A 101 -1.59 -25.33 -14.93
C VAL A 101 -2.73 -24.40 -14.47
N GLY A 102 -2.84 -24.14 -13.16
CA GLY A 102 -3.78 -23.15 -12.62
C GLY A 102 -3.50 -21.74 -13.14
N GLU A 103 -2.23 -21.29 -13.15
CA GLU A 103 -1.79 -19.99 -13.65
C GLU A 103 -2.14 -19.82 -15.14
N PHE A 104 -2.01 -20.87 -15.96
CA PHE A 104 -2.37 -20.84 -17.37
C PHE A 104 -3.87 -20.56 -17.58
N TYR A 105 -4.74 -21.15 -16.76
CA TYR A 105 -6.17 -20.87 -16.79
C TYR A 105 -6.49 -19.48 -16.24
N ASP A 106 -5.78 -19.01 -15.19
CA ASP A 106 -6.07 -17.71 -14.58
C ASP A 106 -5.67 -16.54 -15.47
N ASN A 107 -4.55 -16.67 -16.19
CA ASN A 107 -4.05 -15.62 -17.06
C ASN A 107 -4.54 -15.76 -18.52
N GLY A 108 -4.95 -16.96 -18.92
CA GLY A 108 -5.36 -17.25 -20.30
C GLY A 108 -4.16 -17.43 -21.24
N TYR A 109 -3.02 -17.99 -20.75
CA TYR A 109 -1.91 -18.39 -21.60
C TYR A 109 -2.29 -19.62 -22.40
N TYR A 110 -2.16 -19.62 -23.73
CA TYR A 110 -2.56 -20.70 -24.62
C TYR A 110 -4.04 -21.15 -24.49
N VAL A 111 -4.50 -21.45 -23.27
CA VAL A 111 -5.88 -21.81 -22.95
C VAL A 111 -6.75 -20.58 -22.74
N GLU A 112 -8.07 -20.66 -23.01
CA GLU A 112 -8.99 -19.57 -22.67
C GLU A 112 -9.00 -19.34 -21.16
N LYS A 113 -8.97 -18.07 -20.73
CA LYS A 113 -9.03 -17.69 -19.33
C LYS A 113 -10.28 -18.27 -18.66
N ASP A 114 -10.09 -19.06 -17.61
CA ASP A 114 -11.17 -19.67 -16.83
C ASP A 114 -10.82 -19.68 -15.34
N GLU A 115 -11.31 -18.67 -14.62
CA GLU A 115 -11.09 -18.50 -13.18
C GLU A 115 -11.63 -19.70 -12.38
N THR A 116 -12.67 -20.41 -12.86
CA THR A 116 -13.21 -21.58 -12.18
C THR A 116 -12.27 -22.77 -12.32
N MET A 117 -11.72 -22.98 -13.51
CA MET A 117 -10.71 -24.03 -13.71
C MET A 117 -9.43 -23.73 -12.96
N ALA A 118 -8.95 -22.48 -12.97
CA ALA A 118 -7.80 -22.03 -12.17
C ALA A 118 -8.00 -22.34 -10.68
N PHE A 119 -9.14 -21.94 -10.10
CA PHE A 119 -9.48 -22.24 -8.72
C PHE A 119 -9.45 -23.74 -8.41
N TYR A 120 -9.99 -24.59 -9.29
CA TYR A 120 -9.98 -26.04 -9.04
C TYR A 120 -8.58 -26.63 -9.11
N GLN A 121 -7.72 -26.16 -10.00
CA GLN A 121 -6.32 -26.59 -10.09
C GLN A 121 -5.54 -26.15 -8.85
N TYR A 122 -5.62 -24.86 -8.45
CA TYR A 122 -5.01 -24.39 -7.22
C TYR A 122 -5.49 -25.18 -6.01
N LYS A 123 -6.79 -25.44 -5.92
CA LYS A 123 -7.37 -26.17 -4.80
C LYS A 123 -6.91 -27.63 -4.72
N LEU A 124 -6.76 -28.29 -5.87
CA LEU A 124 -6.22 -29.64 -5.96
C LEU A 124 -4.81 -29.69 -5.36
N VAL A 125 -3.93 -28.81 -5.83
CA VAL A 125 -2.53 -28.71 -5.40
C VAL A 125 -2.43 -28.24 -3.93
N ALA A 126 -3.29 -27.33 -3.49
CA ALA A 126 -3.39 -26.86 -2.11
C ALA A 126 -3.74 -27.98 -1.11
N TYR A 127 -4.58 -28.95 -1.50
CA TYR A 127 -4.89 -30.13 -0.67
C TYR A 127 -3.68 -31.04 -0.46
N TYR A 128 -2.76 -31.09 -1.42
CA TYR A 128 -1.49 -31.82 -1.28
C TYR A 128 -0.43 -31.03 -0.52
N GLY A 129 -0.75 -29.80 -0.09
CA GLY A 129 0.08 -29.06 0.84
C GLY A 129 0.96 -27.97 0.20
N PHE A 130 0.82 -27.68 -1.09
CA PHE A 130 1.60 -26.61 -1.73
C PHE A 130 1.18 -25.24 -1.19
N ALA A 131 2.13 -24.57 -0.52
CA ALA A 131 1.84 -23.35 0.26
C ALA A 131 1.34 -22.19 -0.60
N GLU A 132 1.91 -22.03 -1.80
CA GLU A 132 1.52 -21.01 -2.76
C GLU A 132 0.06 -21.21 -3.20
N ALA A 133 -0.29 -22.41 -3.61
CA ALA A 133 -1.67 -22.74 -3.96
C ALA A 133 -2.64 -22.53 -2.80
N GLN A 134 -2.24 -22.84 -1.56
CA GLN A 134 -3.07 -22.55 -0.38
C GLN A 134 -3.32 -21.05 -0.22
N PHE A 135 -2.32 -20.22 -0.50
CA PHE A 135 -2.48 -18.76 -0.50
C PHE A 135 -3.47 -18.33 -1.59
N TYR A 136 -3.31 -18.78 -2.85
CA TYR A 136 -4.19 -18.40 -3.96
C TYR A 136 -5.64 -18.87 -3.74
N VAL A 137 -5.86 -20.09 -3.25
CA VAL A 137 -7.22 -20.54 -2.86
C VAL A 137 -7.81 -19.65 -1.76
N GLY A 138 -6.98 -19.16 -0.85
CA GLY A 138 -7.40 -18.17 0.15
C GLY A 138 -7.83 -16.86 -0.49
N VAL A 139 -7.11 -16.36 -1.50
CA VAL A 139 -7.42 -15.17 -2.29
C VAL A 139 -8.74 -15.36 -3.06
N ASP A 140 -8.91 -16.51 -3.73
CA ASP A 140 -10.10 -16.81 -4.51
C ASP A 140 -11.36 -16.80 -3.64
N TYR A 141 -11.31 -17.42 -2.46
CA TYR A 141 -12.41 -17.32 -1.50
C TYR A 141 -12.58 -15.92 -0.92
N GLU A 142 -11.52 -15.13 -0.79
CA GLU A 142 -11.63 -13.75 -0.30
C GLU A 142 -12.36 -12.84 -1.26
N TYR A 143 -12.07 -12.93 -2.56
CA TYR A 143 -12.60 -12.05 -3.58
C TYR A 143 -13.75 -12.65 -4.38
N GLY A 144 -13.97 -13.96 -4.29
CA GLY A 144 -14.98 -14.66 -5.08
C GLY A 144 -14.55 -14.91 -6.52
N ILE A 145 -13.25 -15.22 -6.74
CA ILE A 145 -12.67 -15.51 -8.05
C ILE A 145 -12.88 -17.00 -8.35
N GLY A 146 -13.58 -17.31 -9.42
CA GLY A 146 -13.92 -18.70 -9.80
C GLY A 146 -14.77 -19.47 -8.79
N VAL A 147 -15.10 -18.90 -7.63
CA VAL A 147 -15.84 -19.52 -6.53
C VAL A 147 -16.64 -18.46 -5.74
N PRO A 148 -17.80 -18.78 -5.14
CA PRO A 148 -18.50 -17.82 -4.28
C PRO A 148 -17.65 -17.34 -3.10
N GLN A 149 -17.65 -16.01 -2.87
CA GLN A 149 -16.90 -15.37 -1.79
C GLN A 149 -17.19 -16.00 -0.42
N ASN A 150 -16.14 -16.33 0.34
CA ASN A 150 -16.26 -16.91 1.68
C ASN A 150 -15.05 -16.58 2.56
N TYR A 151 -15.16 -15.53 3.38
CA TYR A 151 -14.07 -15.12 4.28
C TYR A 151 -13.65 -16.20 5.31
N LYS A 152 -14.57 -17.07 5.74
CA LYS A 152 -14.23 -18.15 6.68
C LYS A 152 -13.34 -19.20 6.03
N LEU A 153 -13.60 -19.54 4.77
CA LEU A 153 -12.76 -20.46 4.00
C LEU A 153 -11.43 -19.79 3.63
N ALA A 154 -11.45 -18.52 3.21
CA ALA A 154 -10.23 -17.75 2.96
C ALA A 154 -9.28 -17.78 4.17
N VAL A 155 -9.80 -17.49 5.37
CA VAL A 155 -9.01 -17.54 6.62
C VAL A 155 -8.42 -18.93 6.87
N LYS A 156 -9.17 -20.01 6.64
CA LYS A 156 -8.65 -21.39 6.83
C LYS A 156 -7.47 -21.68 5.90
N TRP A 157 -7.59 -21.30 4.63
CA TRP A 157 -6.53 -21.51 3.65
C TRP A 157 -5.30 -20.64 3.92
N TYR A 158 -5.48 -19.35 4.27
CA TYR A 158 -4.38 -18.51 4.73
C TYR A 158 -3.67 -19.08 5.96
N GLN A 159 -4.42 -19.66 6.92
CA GLN A 159 -3.81 -20.29 8.09
C GLN A 159 -2.95 -21.50 7.72
N LEU A 160 -3.31 -22.26 6.69
CA LEU A 160 -2.49 -23.37 6.21
C LEU A 160 -1.22 -22.87 5.54
N ALA A 161 -1.31 -21.88 4.66
CA ALA A 161 -0.15 -21.25 4.03
C ALA A 161 0.78 -20.58 5.05
N CYS A 162 0.24 -19.89 6.05
CA CYS A 162 1.02 -19.28 7.13
C CYS A 162 1.85 -20.31 7.93
N LYS A 163 1.32 -21.50 8.17
CA LYS A 163 2.07 -22.56 8.88
C LYS A 163 3.33 -23.01 8.11
N GLN A 164 3.34 -22.81 6.82
CA GLN A 164 4.45 -23.12 5.93
C GLN A 164 5.35 -21.89 5.65
N GLY A 165 5.05 -20.74 6.27
CA GLY A 165 5.88 -19.55 6.17
C GLY A 165 5.53 -18.59 5.03
N ASN A 166 4.41 -18.79 4.32
CA ASN A 166 4.01 -17.89 3.24
C ASN A 166 3.71 -16.49 3.78
N ALA A 167 4.52 -15.51 3.37
CA ALA A 167 4.49 -14.14 3.89
C ALA A 167 3.25 -13.37 3.42
N GLU A 168 2.80 -13.61 2.19
CA GLU A 168 1.59 -13.01 1.63
C GLU A 168 0.35 -13.44 2.42
N ALA A 169 0.26 -14.73 2.72
CA ALA A 169 -0.82 -15.28 3.53
C ALA A 169 -0.83 -14.68 4.95
N MET A 170 0.34 -14.50 5.57
CA MET A 170 0.44 -13.84 6.89
C MET A 170 -0.06 -12.40 6.83
N ASN A 171 0.33 -11.64 5.80
CA ASN A 171 -0.17 -10.29 5.60
C ASN A 171 -1.69 -10.25 5.44
N ASN A 172 -2.23 -11.09 4.55
CA ASN A 172 -3.68 -11.12 4.29
C ASN A 172 -4.47 -11.59 5.52
N LEU A 173 -4.01 -12.62 6.21
CA LEU A 173 -4.62 -13.11 7.45
C LEU A 173 -4.60 -12.05 8.55
N GLY A 174 -3.48 -11.33 8.71
CA GLY A 174 -3.37 -10.21 9.65
C GLY A 174 -4.44 -9.14 9.38
N MET A 175 -4.66 -8.79 8.11
CA MET A 175 -5.71 -7.83 7.73
C MET A 175 -7.13 -8.37 7.95
N LYS A 176 -7.35 -9.71 7.91
CA LYS A 176 -8.64 -10.32 8.31
C LYS A 176 -8.88 -10.17 9.81
N TYR A 177 -7.87 -10.37 10.64
CA TYR A 177 -7.97 -10.14 12.08
C TYR A 177 -8.25 -8.68 12.44
N VAL A 178 -7.65 -7.69 11.74
CA VAL A 178 -7.97 -6.27 11.93
C VAL A 178 -9.45 -5.96 11.69
N ARG A 179 -10.00 -6.55 10.62
CA ARG A 179 -11.36 -6.26 10.14
C ARG A 179 -12.44 -7.15 10.73
N GLY A 180 -12.08 -8.28 11.34
CA GLY A 180 -13.02 -9.31 11.81
C GLY A 180 -13.75 -10.01 10.64
N LEU A 181 -13.07 -10.21 9.49
CA LEU A 181 -13.65 -10.85 8.32
C LEU A 181 -13.32 -12.35 8.29
N GLY A 182 -14.33 -13.18 8.49
CA GLY A 182 -14.20 -14.65 8.57
C GLY A 182 -13.56 -15.16 9.86
N VAL A 183 -13.16 -14.27 10.75
CA VAL A 183 -12.51 -14.53 12.04
C VAL A 183 -12.89 -13.44 13.02
N GLU A 184 -12.86 -13.72 14.33
CA GLU A 184 -13.04 -12.70 15.35
C GLU A 184 -11.91 -11.67 15.29
N LYS A 185 -12.29 -10.38 15.50
CA LYS A 185 -11.32 -9.27 15.48
C LYS A 185 -10.29 -9.43 16.59
N ASP A 186 -9.00 -9.42 16.24
CA ASP A 186 -7.88 -9.52 17.18
C ASP A 186 -6.69 -8.69 16.65
N GLU A 187 -6.54 -7.48 17.19
CA GLU A 187 -5.48 -6.56 16.77
C GLU A 187 -4.08 -7.01 17.18
N ASN A 188 -3.94 -7.73 18.31
CA ASN A 188 -2.65 -8.26 18.76
C ASN A 188 -2.15 -9.36 17.82
N LYS A 189 -3.03 -10.28 17.47
CA LYS A 189 -2.71 -11.35 16.51
C LYS A 189 -2.42 -10.82 15.11
N ALA A 190 -3.19 -9.81 14.70
CA ALA A 190 -2.94 -9.10 13.45
C ALA A 190 -1.53 -8.49 13.43
N PHE A 191 -1.14 -7.78 14.51
CA PHE A 191 0.19 -7.19 14.62
C PHE A 191 1.30 -8.24 14.53
N GLN A 192 1.16 -9.38 15.21
CA GLN A 192 2.14 -10.47 15.16
C GLN A 192 2.31 -11.01 13.75
N LEU A 193 1.21 -11.29 13.04
CA LEU A 193 1.23 -11.82 11.67
C LEU A 193 1.84 -10.81 10.68
N ILE A 194 1.46 -9.54 10.77
CA ILE A 194 2.01 -8.48 9.91
C ILE A 194 3.50 -8.27 10.19
N MET A 195 3.92 -8.31 11.47
CA MET A 195 5.33 -8.23 11.86
C MET A 195 6.13 -9.40 11.27
N GLU A 196 5.63 -10.63 11.40
CA GLU A 196 6.31 -11.82 10.89
C GLU A 196 6.41 -11.78 9.36
N SER A 197 5.35 -11.36 8.67
CA SER A 197 5.35 -11.16 7.22
C SER A 197 6.37 -10.10 6.78
N ALA A 198 6.44 -8.97 7.50
CA ALA A 198 7.38 -7.89 7.20
C ALA A 198 8.85 -8.31 7.43
N LEU A 199 9.12 -9.17 8.41
CA LEU A 199 10.45 -9.75 8.67
C LEU A 199 10.87 -10.81 7.63
N ARG A 200 9.92 -11.27 6.80
CA ARG A 200 10.15 -12.13 5.63
C ARG A 200 10.15 -11.34 4.32
N ASP A 201 10.51 -10.07 4.42
CA ASP A 201 10.69 -9.12 3.32
C ASP A 201 9.45 -8.87 2.45
N ASN A 202 8.23 -9.11 2.98
CA ASN A 202 7.02 -8.75 2.27
C ASN A 202 6.79 -7.22 2.29
N PRO A 203 6.87 -6.51 1.14
CA PRO A 203 6.80 -5.05 1.13
C PRO A 203 5.44 -4.50 1.57
N LYS A 204 4.34 -5.19 1.21
CA LYS A 204 2.98 -4.83 1.61
C LYS A 204 2.80 -4.94 3.12
N ALA A 205 3.39 -5.96 3.74
CA ALA A 205 3.38 -6.11 5.19
C ALA A 205 4.22 -5.05 5.90
N MET A 206 5.38 -4.68 5.35
CA MET A 206 6.20 -3.57 5.86
C MET A 206 5.40 -2.26 5.87
N ASN A 207 4.68 -1.96 4.79
CA ASN A 207 3.81 -0.80 4.69
C ASN A 207 2.67 -0.87 5.73
N ASN A 208 1.99 -2.01 5.85
CA ASN A 208 0.93 -2.21 6.84
C ASN A 208 1.47 -2.06 8.27
N LEU A 209 2.68 -2.57 8.55
CA LEU A 209 3.32 -2.46 9.86
C LEU A 209 3.66 -0.99 10.21
N GLY A 210 4.06 -0.20 9.22
CA GLY A 210 4.20 1.25 9.35
C GLY A 210 2.91 1.89 9.85
N TYR A 211 1.76 1.56 9.25
CA TYR A 211 0.46 2.02 9.71
C TYR A 211 0.08 1.49 11.11
N PHE A 212 0.43 0.25 11.44
CA PHE A 212 0.15 -0.32 12.77
C PHE A 212 0.89 0.44 13.86
N TYR A 213 2.17 0.74 13.68
CA TYR A 213 2.91 1.58 14.62
C TYR A 213 2.41 3.03 14.64
N PHE A 214 1.97 3.56 13.51
CA PHE A 214 1.44 4.92 13.42
C PHE A 214 0.11 5.08 14.15
N ASP A 215 -0.81 4.13 13.99
CA ASP A 215 -2.15 4.16 14.60
C ASP A 215 -2.19 3.51 15.99
N GLY A 216 -1.23 2.66 16.33
CA GLY A 216 -1.19 1.86 17.57
C GLY A 216 -2.12 0.64 17.50
N VAL A 217 -2.18 -0.04 16.33
CA VAL A 217 -2.99 -1.25 16.14
C VAL A 217 -2.25 -2.45 16.67
N GLY A 218 -2.75 -3.08 17.73
CA GLY A 218 -2.12 -4.24 18.39
C GLY A 218 -0.74 -3.96 19.01
N CYS A 219 -0.32 -2.69 19.08
CA CYS A 219 0.95 -2.27 19.66
C CYS A 219 0.88 -0.85 20.23
N GLN A 220 1.89 -0.45 21.00
CA GLN A 220 2.03 0.94 21.39
C GLN A 220 2.39 1.80 20.17
N ARG A 221 1.68 2.94 20.00
CA ARG A 221 1.95 3.92 18.96
C ARG A 221 3.40 4.38 18.99
N ASN A 222 4.08 4.33 17.83
CA ASN A 222 5.47 4.74 17.70
C ASN A 222 5.73 5.31 16.29
N THR A 223 5.82 6.63 16.18
CA THR A 223 6.01 7.34 14.92
C THR A 223 7.39 7.10 14.30
N THR A 224 8.42 6.89 15.13
CA THR A 224 9.77 6.58 14.65
C THR A 224 9.82 5.22 13.97
N LYS A 225 9.29 4.18 14.63
CA LYS A 225 9.18 2.84 14.03
C LYS A 225 8.28 2.84 12.79
N ALA A 226 7.20 3.63 12.81
CA ALA A 226 6.34 3.77 11.63
C ALA A 226 7.15 4.28 10.43
N MET A 227 7.95 5.33 10.62
CA MET A 227 8.78 5.89 9.57
C MET A 227 9.83 4.91 9.05
N GLU A 228 10.50 4.17 9.95
CA GLU A 228 11.48 3.13 9.59
C GLU A 228 10.86 2.05 8.69
N TRP A 229 9.65 1.58 9.04
CA TRP A 229 8.96 0.55 8.26
C TRP A 229 8.42 1.08 6.92
N PHE A 230 7.92 2.30 6.85
CA PHE A 230 7.53 2.93 5.58
C PHE A 230 8.74 3.12 4.65
N GLN A 231 9.89 3.48 5.21
CA GLN A 231 11.12 3.62 4.43
C GLN A 231 11.56 2.27 3.87
N LYS A 232 11.58 1.21 4.68
CA LYS A 232 11.88 -0.16 4.23
C LYS A 232 10.91 -0.65 3.15
N ALA A 233 9.60 -0.40 3.32
CA ALA A 233 8.61 -0.76 2.32
C ALA A 233 8.91 -0.10 0.96
N LYS A 234 9.26 1.19 0.97
CA LYS A 234 9.62 1.94 -0.23
C LYS A 234 10.90 1.40 -0.89
N GLU A 235 11.93 1.07 -0.09
CA GLU A 235 13.18 0.48 -0.58
C GLU A 235 12.96 -0.88 -1.23
N ASN A 236 11.93 -1.62 -0.79
CA ASN A 236 11.52 -2.90 -1.37
C ASN A 236 10.41 -2.76 -2.43
N GLY A 237 10.24 -1.58 -3.03
CA GLY A 237 9.37 -1.37 -4.19
C GLY A 237 7.89 -1.16 -3.88
N GLU A 238 7.46 -1.07 -2.61
CA GLU A 238 6.07 -0.75 -2.28
C GLU A 238 5.80 0.74 -2.45
N ASP A 239 4.66 1.07 -3.07
CA ASP A 239 4.20 2.46 -3.21
C ASP A 239 3.66 2.98 -1.86
N VAL A 240 4.53 3.66 -1.12
CA VAL A 240 4.18 4.32 0.15
C VAL A 240 3.72 5.74 -0.13
N GLU A 241 2.52 6.10 0.34
CA GLU A 241 1.99 7.45 0.18
C GLU A 241 3.00 8.50 0.69
N SER A 242 3.51 9.35 -0.21
CA SER A 242 4.45 10.42 0.14
C SER A 242 3.91 11.35 1.24
N GLY A 243 2.60 11.54 1.30
CA GLY A 243 1.93 12.32 2.33
C GLY A 243 2.14 11.80 3.75
N ILE A 244 2.16 10.46 3.98
CA ILE A 244 2.37 9.91 5.31
C ILE A 244 3.82 10.12 5.77
N ILE A 245 4.79 9.96 4.88
CA ILE A 245 6.21 10.17 5.19
C ILE A 245 6.43 11.63 5.56
N ASN A 246 5.92 12.57 4.76
CA ASN A 246 6.03 14.00 5.03
C ASN A 246 5.37 14.36 6.38
N MET A 247 4.19 13.82 6.67
CA MET A 247 3.52 14.03 7.94
C MET A 247 4.33 13.52 9.15
N LEU A 248 4.98 12.37 9.02
CA LEU A 248 5.84 11.82 10.07
C LEU A 248 7.10 12.66 10.30
N GLN A 249 7.69 13.20 9.23
CA GLN A 249 8.81 14.14 9.33
C GLN A 249 8.38 15.43 10.07
N LEU A 250 7.21 15.98 9.71
CA LEU A 250 6.64 17.14 10.39
C LEU A 250 6.32 16.86 11.87
N LEU A 251 5.82 15.66 12.21
CA LEU A 251 5.61 15.26 13.61
C LEU A 251 6.91 15.28 14.39
N LYS A 252 7.99 14.77 13.83
CA LYS A 252 9.31 14.78 14.47
C LYS A 252 9.84 16.22 14.68
N GLN A 253 9.66 17.10 13.69
CA GLN A 253 10.08 18.50 13.78
C GLN A 253 9.18 19.28 14.77
N ALA A 254 7.88 19.04 14.78
CA ALA A 254 6.93 19.68 15.70
C ALA A 254 7.18 19.32 17.18
N ASP A 255 7.84 18.19 17.47
CA ASP A 255 8.26 17.84 18.82
C ASP A 255 9.30 18.84 19.39
N SER A 256 10.06 19.54 18.53
CA SER A 256 10.97 20.63 18.90
C SER A 256 10.32 22.01 19.04
N LYS A 257 8.98 22.08 18.99
CA LYS A 257 8.17 23.33 19.04
C LYS A 257 8.41 24.26 17.85
N ASP A 258 8.75 23.69 16.67
CA ASP A 258 8.83 24.46 15.43
C ASP A 258 7.43 24.82 14.96
N SER A 259 7.08 26.12 15.06
CA SER A 259 5.74 26.63 14.76
C SER A 259 5.32 26.40 13.31
N LEU A 260 6.26 26.44 12.35
CA LEU A 260 5.97 26.20 10.94
C LEU A 260 5.62 24.73 10.70
N SER A 261 6.37 23.78 11.27
CA SER A 261 6.07 22.35 11.18
C SER A 261 4.74 22.01 11.87
N GLU A 262 4.43 22.63 13.02
CA GLU A 262 3.15 22.51 13.68
C GLU A 262 1.98 23.01 12.83
N TYR A 263 2.15 24.15 12.14
CA TYR A 263 1.18 24.68 11.20
C TYR A 263 0.96 23.77 9.98
N GLN A 264 2.05 23.31 9.36
CA GLN A 264 1.98 22.39 8.23
C GLN A 264 1.29 21.07 8.62
N LEU A 265 1.59 20.54 9.80
CA LEU A 265 0.95 19.34 10.33
C LEU A 265 -0.56 19.54 10.57
N ALA A 266 -0.95 20.73 11.03
CA ALA A 266 -2.36 21.09 11.16
C ALA A 266 -3.08 21.07 9.80
N GLU A 267 -2.45 21.60 8.74
CA GLU A 267 -2.99 21.58 7.38
C GLU A 267 -3.13 20.13 6.85
N TYR A 268 -2.15 19.24 7.10
CA TYR A 268 -2.27 17.82 6.75
C TYR A 268 -3.51 17.17 7.38
N TYR A 269 -3.72 17.40 8.69
CA TYR A 269 -4.92 16.89 9.35
C TYR A 269 -6.20 17.52 8.82
N ARG A 270 -6.22 18.84 8.53
CA ARG A 270 -7.39 19.53 8.00
C ARG A 270 -7.81 18.98 6.63
N LYS A 271 -6.85 18.77 5.72
CA LYS A 271 -7.09 18.22 4.37
C LYS A 271 -7.35 16.72 4.38
N GLY A 272 -6.99 16.02 5.45
CA GLY A 272 -7.07 14.56 5.53
C GLY A 272 -5.97 13.85 4.74
N GLU A 273 -4.90 14.54 4.42
CA GLU A 273 -3.72 13.97 3.77
C GLU A 273 -2.92 13.12 4.78
N GLY A 274 -2.27 12.03 4.31
CA GLY A 274 -1.45 11.17 5.19
C GLY A 274 -2.21 10.44 6.29
N LEU A 275 -3.52 10.28 6.16
CA LEU A 275 -4.32 9.51 7.10
C LEU A 275 -4.32 8.03 6.70
N SER A 276 -4.24 7.17 7.73
CA SER A 276 -4.27 5.72 7.59
C SER A 276 -5.39 5.23 6.65
N ARG A 277 -5.12 4.18 5.87
CA ARG A 277 -6.10 3.47 5.02
C ARG A 277 -7.37 3.06 5.77
N SER A 278 -7.26 2.79 7.09
CA SER A 278 -8.41 2.45 7.94
C SER A 278 -9.44 3.59 8.02
N ILE A 279 -9.01 4.85 7.84
CA ILE A 279 -9.89 6.02 7.84
C ILE A 279 -10.49 6.28 6.47
N LYS A 280 -9.77 5.93 5.36
CA LYS A 280 -10.26 6.10 3.98
C LYS A 280 -11.35 5.08 3.57
N LEU A 281 -11.44 3.94 4.25
CA LEU A 281 -12.38 2.83 3.94
C LEU A 281 -13.78 2.97 4.54
N GLY A 282 -14.11 4.12 5.15
CA GLY A 282 -15.43 4.40 5.68
C GLY A 282 -16.44 4.84 4.61
N SER A 283 -17.63 4.22 4.62
CA SER A 283 -18.79 4.60 3.79
C SER A 283 -19.11 6.11 3.89
N ARG A 284 -19.89 6.65 2.94
CA ARG A 284 -20.31 8.08 2.88
C ARG A 284 -20.82 8.65 4.23
N ARG A 285 -21.40 7.83 5.11
CA ARG A 285 -21.80 8.22 6.48
C ARG A 285 -20.63 8.52 7.41
N ASN A 286 -19.46 7.89 7.21
CA ASN A 286 -18.26 8.10 8.02
C ASN A 286 -17.48 9.36 7.62
N ASN A 287 -17.71 9.96 6.44
CA ASN A 287 -16.97 11.14 6.00
C ASN A 287 -17.15 12.34 6.92
N ARG A 288 -18.38 12.58 7.43
CA ARG A 288 -18.66 13.69 8.36
C ARG A 288 -17.96 13.48 9.71
N ILE A 289 -18.06 12.26 10.28
CA ILE A 289 -17.40 11.92 11.56
C ILE A 289 -15.88 11.99 11.45
N ASN A 290 -15.32 11.52 10.33
CA ASN A 290 -13.88 11.57 10.08
C ASN A 290 -13.41 13.02 9.89
N ARG A 291 -14.17 13.87 9.17
CA ARG A 291 -13.89 15.31 9.03
C ARG A 291 -13.83 15.99 10.39
N PHE A 292 -14.79 15.77 11.30
CA PHE A 292 -14.77 16.32 12.66
C PHE A 292 -13.57 15.82 13.49
N ARG A 293 -13.22 14.53 13.37
CA ARG A 293 -12.04 13.98 14.06
C ARG A 293 -10.75 14.63 13.58
N ASN A 294 -10.64 14.85 12.29
CA ASN A 294 -9.49 15.52 11.66
C ASN A 294 -9.42 16.99 12.09
N TYR A 295 -10.54 17.69 12.09
CA TYR A 295 -10.60 19.07 12.58
C TYR A 295 -10.18 19.18 14.04
N LYS A 296 -10.55 18.23 14.90
CA LYS A 296 -10.09 18.23 16.30
C LYS A 296 -8.57 18.13 16.41
N LYS A 297 -7.93 17.31 15.56
CA LYS A 297 -6.47 17.21 15.51
C LYS A 297 -5.85 18.49 14.91
N ALA A 298 -6.38 18.97 13.79
CA ALA A 298 -5.92 20.20 13.16
C ALA A 298 -5.99 21.40 14.10
N VAL A 299 -7.11 21.58 14.82
CA VAL A 299 -7.27 22.64 15.83
C VAL A 299 -6.17 22.57 16.90
N LYS A 300 -5.88 21.36 17.42
CA LYS A 300 -4.80 21.20 18.40
C LYS A 300 -3.45 21.69 17.87
N TRP A 301 -3.11 21.36 16.64
CA TRP A 301 -1.82 21.73 16.06
C TRP A 301 -1.77 23.21 15.65
N PHE A 302 -2.85 23.79 15.10
CA PHE A 302 -2.91 25.22 14.83
C PHE A 302 -2.77 26.06 16.12
N VAL A 303 -3.40 25.65 17.22
CA VAL A 303 -3.25 26.34 18.51
C VAL A 303 -1.80 26.28 18.97
N ARG A 304 -1.13 25.13 18.85
CA ARG A 304 0.30 25.01 19.22
C ARG A 304 1.17 25.90 18.35
N ALA A 305 0.98 25.86 17.03
CA ALA A 305 1.71 26.67 16.06
C ALA A 305 1.60 28.18 16.38
N ALA A 306 0.39 28.63 16.73
CA ALA A 306 0.15 30.03 17.10
C ALA A 306 0.83 30.43 18.42
N ILE A 307 0.91 29.50 19.41
CA ILE A 307 1.56 29.74 20.70
C ILE A 307 3.08 29.75 20.59
N HIS A 308 3.63 28.87 19.73
CA HIS A 308 5.08 28.72 19.57
C HIS A 308 5.69 29.68 18.55
N ASP A 309 4.87 30.47 17.83
CA ASP A 309 5.40 31.48 16.89
C ASP A 309 6.05 32.65 17.65
N GLN A 310 7.38 32.69 17.58
CA GLN A 310 8.22 33.72 18.20
C GLN A 310 8.72 34.76 17.17
N SER A 311 8.20 34.73 15.93
CA SER A 311 8.60 35.69 14.91
C SER A 311 8.10 37.11 15.25
N GLU A 312 8.90 38.13 14.93
CA GLU A 312 8.54 39.53 15.20
C GLU A 312 7.16 39.94 14.66
N ASN A 313 6.78 39.37 13.52
CA ASN A 313 5.52 39.67 12.85
C ASN A 313 4.41 38.65 13.11
N ALA A 314 4.66 37.66 13.96
CA ALA A 314 3.71 36.58 14.30
C ALA A 314 3.00 35.96 13.07
N VAL A 315 3.72 35.79 11.95
CA VAL A 315 3.14 35.38 10.66
C VAL A 315 2.45 34.00 10.74
N ILE A 316 3.07 33.07 11.46
CA ILE A 316 2.49 31.72 11.63
C ILE A 316 1.27 31.80 12.55
N ALA A 317 1.33 32.60 13.61
CA ALA A 317 0.20 32.82 14.53
C ALA A 317 -1.00 33.44 13.81
N GLN A 318 -0.76 34.48 12.98
CA GLN A 318 -1.79 35.10 12.14
C GLN A 318 -2.50 34.05 11.29
N ALA A 319 -1.72 33.26 10.52
CA ALA A 319 -2.25 32.22 9.66
C ALA A 319 -2.98 31.12 10.43
N ALA A 320 -2.43 30.67 11.54
CA ALA A 320 -3.01 29.63 12.37
C ALA A 320 -4.35 30.06 12.99
N TYR A 321 -4.42 31.28 13.57
CA TYR A 321 -5.68 31.81 14.11
C TYR A 321 -6.74 32.01 13.01
N TYR A 322 -6.35 32.48 11.84
CA TYR A 322 -7.26 32.59 10.72
C TYR A 322 -7.84 31.23 10.30
N LYS A 323 -7.00 30.21 10.17
CA LYS A 323 -7.44 28.83 9.88
C LYS A 323 -8.33 28.24 10.94
N LEU A 324 -8.08 28.54 12.24
CA LEU A 324 -8.98 28.16 13.33
C LEU A 324 -10.35 28.82 13.17
N GLY A 325 -10.40 30.11 12.84
CA GLY A 325 -11.64 30.82 12.52
C GLY A 325 -12.42 30.13 11.40
N THR A 326 -11.75 29.81 10.29
CA THR A 326 -12.35 29.13 9.14
C THR A 326 -12.90 27.74 9.51
N ILE A 327 -12.16 26.93 10.29
CA ILE A 327 -12.62 25.60 10.74
C ILE A 327 -13.88 25.72 11.60
N PHE A 328 -13.91 26.67 12.55
CA PHE A 328 -15.07 26.82 13.41
C PHE A 328 -16.27 27.42 12.68
N GLN A 329 -16.08 28.26 11.68
CA GLN A 329 -17.13 28.73 10.79
C GLN A 329 -17.73 27.58 9.96
N GLU A 330 -16.89 26.73 9.32
CA GLU A 330 -17.35 25.55 8.60
C GLU A 330 -18.14 24.57 9.49
N ILE A 331 -17.70 24.41 10.78
CA ILE A 331 -18.42 23.57 11.74
C ILE A 331 -19.76 24.21 12.12
N ALA A 332 -19.82 25.53 12.28
CA ALA A 332 -21.05 26.26 12.60
C ALA A 332 -22.09 26.11 11.49
N GLU A 333 -21.68 26.29 10.23
CA GLU A 333 -22.53 26.07 9.05
C GLU A 333 -23.04 24.63 8.94
N ASP A 334 -22.20 23.62 9.24
CA ASP A 334 -22.58 22.20 9.22
C ASP A 334 -23.53 21.79 10.36
N CYS A 335 -23.42 22.42 11.55
CA CYS A 335 -24.12 22.01 12.76
C CYS A 335 -25.25 22.97 13.18
N TYR A 336 -25.27 24.19 12.64
CA TYR A 336 -26.21 25.28 13.03
C TYR A 336 -26.14 25.61 14.53
N GLU A 337 -24.93 25.57 15.13
CA GLU A 337 -24.73 25.84 16.55
C GLU A 337 -23.98 27.15 16.79
N VAL A 338 -24.60 28.13 17.43
CA VAL A 338 -24.06 29.47 17.75
C VAL A 338 -22.71 29.43 18.48
N ARG A 339 -22.49 28.43 19.33
CA ARG A 339 -21.22 28.29 20.06
C ARG A 339 -19.99 28.14 19.17
N TYR A 340 -20.16 27.65 17.93
CA TYR A 340 -19.05 27.52 16.98
C TYR A 340 -18.84 28.84 16.23
N GLU A 341 -19.89 29.61 15.99
CA GLU A 341 -19.78 30.97 15.46
C GLU A 341 -19.02 31.88 16.42
N GLU A 342 -19.31 31.81 17.71
CA GLU A 342 -18.57 32.55 18.75
C GLU A 342 -17.08 32.20 18.76
N LYS A 343 -16.75 30.92 18.57
CA LYS A 343 -15.36 30.50 18.43
C LYS A 343 -14.71 31.01 17.16
N ALA A 344 -15.43 31.01 16.03
CA ALA A 344 -14.93 31.57 14.79
C ALA A 344 -14.61 33.06 14.94
N ILE A 345 -15.53 33.85 15.52
CA ILE A 345 -15.32 35.27 15.83
C ILE A 345 -14.10 35.46 16.72
N LYS A 346 -13.98 34.65 17.81
CA LYS A 346 -12.81 34.70 18.70
C LYS A 346 -11.50 34.53 17.94
N TYR A 347 -11.38 33.51 17.11
CA TYR A 347 -10.12 33.22 16.42
C TYR A 347 -9.82 34.20 15.29
N TYR A 348 -10.83 34.68 14.56
CA TYR A 348 -10.64 35.77 13.61
C TYR A 348 -10.20 37.07 14.32
N THR A 349 -10.74 37.36 15.51
CA THR A 349 -10.29 38.51 16.34
C THR A 349 -8.82 38.32 16.72
N MET A 350 -8.40 37.12 17.11
CA MET A 350 -6.99 36.85 17.46
C MET A 350 -6.08 37.04 16.22
N ALA A 351 -6.49 36.57 15.06
CA ALA A 351 -5.76 36.77 13.80
C ALA A 351 -5.65 38.26 13.44
N ALA A 352 -6.74 39.01 13.57
CA ALA A 352 -6.80 40.44 13.34
C ALA A 352 -5.89 41.22 14.30
N ASN A 353 -5.89 40.88 15.59
CA ASN A 353 -5.01 41.47 16.60
C ASN A 353 -3.52 41.18 16.35
N CYS A 354 -3.19 40.08 15.68
CA CYS A 354 -1.84 39.80 15.21
C CYS A 354 -1.50 40.56 13.91
N GLY A 355 -2.39 41.42 13.37
CA GLY A 355 -2.15 42.24 12.19
C GLY A 355 -2.45 41.55 10.85
N LEU A 356 -3.43 40.64 10.78
CA LEU A 356 -3.88 40.03 9.53
C LEU A 356 -5.11 40.74 8.96
N PRO A 357 -4.98 41.59 7.87
CA PRO A 357 -6.07 42.43 7.38
C PRO A 357 -7.32 41.64 6.96
N ILE A 358 -7.16 40.50 6.30
CA ILE A 358 -8.27 39.66 5.86
C ILE A 358 -9.14 39.13 7.01
N ALA A 359 -8.60 39.02 8.22
CA ALA A 359 -9.36 38.61 9.38
C ALA A 359 -10.41 39.67 9.80
N PHE A 360 -10.09 40.95 9.62
CA PHE A 360 -11.07 42.04 9.82
C PHE A 360 -12.22 41.95 8.81
N CYS A 361 -11.94 41.61 7.53
CA CYS A 361 -13.01 41.40 6.56
C CYS A 361 -13.94 40.28 7.00
N LYS A 362 -13.37 39.13 7.46
CA LYS A 362 -14.17 37.99 7.96
C LYS A 362 -15.03 38.35 9.17
N LEU A 363 -14.52 39.17 10.07
CA LEU A 363 -15.30 39.68 11.21
C LEU A 363 -16.44 40.57 10.72
N GLY A 364 -16.18 41.49 9.75
CA GLY A 364 -17.19 42.30 9.11
C GLY A 364 -18.32 41.47 8.49
N GLU A 365 -17.99 40.45 7.67
CA GLU A 365 -18.95 39.50 7.07
C GLU A 365 -19.80 38.78 8.15
N MET A 366 -19.20 38.35 9.25
CA MET A 366 -19.92 37.67 10.33
C MET A 366 -20.87 38.60 11.08
N TYR A 367 -20.46 39.83 11.40
CA TYR A 367 -21.34 40.81 12.04
C TYR A 367 -22.44 41.29 11.12
N GLU A 368 -22.19 41.42 9.82
CA GLU A 368 -23.20 41.74 8.82
C GLU A 368 -24.29 40.66 8.76
N SER A 369 -23.90 39.39 8.73
CA SER A 369 -24.84 38.25 8.76
C SER A 369 -25.71 38.19 10.01
N HIS A 370 -25.26 38.75 11.13
CA HIS A 370 -26.02 38.89 12.36
C HIS A 370 -26.85 40.20 12.41
N GLY A 371 -26.83 41.02 11.39
CA GLY A 371 -27.53 42.32 11.34
C GLY A 371 -26.90 43.44 12.20
N GLU A 372 -25.63 43.24 12.60
CA GLU A 372 -24.87 44.19 13.43
C GLU A 372 -24.08 45.18 12.49
N GLU A 373 -24.77 45.91 11.62
CA GLU A 373 -24.18 46.69 10.54
C GLU A 373 -23.11 47.71 11.03
N LYS A 374 -23.31 48.33 12.21
CA LYS A 374 -22.32 49.29 12.76
C LYS A 374 -20.98 48.66 13.05
N LYS A 375 -21.00 47.43 13.63
CA LYS A 375 -19.77 46.68 13.89
C LYS A 375 -19.16 46.16 12.56
N ALA A 376 -19.98 45.72 11.62
CA ALA A 376 -19.50 45.28 10.32
C ALA A 376 -18.72 46.39 9.64
N ILE A 377 -19.25 47.63 9.57
CA ILE A 377 -18.59 48.77 9.00
C ILE A 377 -17.28 49.13 9.75
N GLU A 378 -17.28 49.04 11.08
CA GLU A 378 -16.06 49.28 11.89
C GLU A 378 -14.94 48.27 11.46
N TYR A 379 -15.26 47.00 11.35
CA TYR A 379 -14.27 45.97 10.97
C TYR A 379 -13.82 46.11 9.52
N TYR A 380 -14.69 46.48 8.56
CA TYR A 380 -14.31 46.71 7.18
C TYR A 380 -13.38 47.93 7.06
N ASN A 381 -13.62 49.01 7.81
CA ASN A 381 -12.73 50.16 7.87
C ASN A 381 -11.34 49.79 8.40
N ARG A 382 -11.29 49.01 9.49
CA ARG A 382 -10.01 48.53 10.03
C ARG A 382 -9.27 47.62 9.03
N ALA A 383 -9.96 46.80 8.26
CA ALA A 383 -9.35 45.99 7.21
C ALA A 383 -8.69 46.86 6.13
N SER A 384 -9.34 47.97 5.75
CA SER A 384 -8.82 48.94 4.76
C SER A 384 -7.59 49.67 5.30
N ASP A 385 -7.62 50.13 6.53
CA ASP A 385 -6.52 50.86 7.17
C ASP A 385 -5.28 49.97 7.31
N GLU A 386 -5.43 48.78 7.82
CA GLU A 386 -4.33 47.81 7.98
C GLU A 386 -3.73 47.39 6.63
N ALA A 387 -4.55 47.16 5.59
CA ALA A 387 -4.08 46.86 4.24
C ALA A 387 -3.29 48.01 3.65
N TYR A 388 -3.73 49.26 3.86
CA TYR A 388 -3.05 50.46 3.40
C TYR A 388 -1.67 50.65 4.08
N PHE A 389 -1.61 50.52 5.40
CA PHE A 389 -0.36 50.66 6.14
C PHE A 389 0.65 49.54 5.85
N LYS A 390 0.19 48.30 5.70
CA LYS A 390 1.09 47.18 5.51
C LYS A 390 1.56 46.95 4.07
N TYR A 391 0.73 47.28 3.07
CA TYR A 391 1.02 46.95 1.67
C TYR A 391 1.02 48.18 0.74
N GLY A 392 0.75 49.39 1.23
CA GLY A 392 0.70 50.60 0.41
C GLY A 392 -0.39 50.60 -0.65
N ILE A 393 -1.38 49.73 -0.50
CA ILE A 393 -2.45 49.56 -1.50
C ILE A 393 -3.67 50.39 -1.05
N LYS A 394 -4.04 51.40 -1.85
CA LYS A 394 -5.37 52.05 -1.75
C LYS A 394 -6.41 50.99 -2.12
N THR A 395 -7.10 50.43 -1.14
CA THR A 395 -8.21 49.53 -1.41
C THR A 395 -9.34 50.28 -2.06
N MET A 396 -9.74 49.83 -3.25
CA MET A 396 -10.98 50.27 -3.91
C MET A 396 -12.19 49.68 -3.14
N LEU A 397 -12.48 50.19 -1.96
CA LEU A 397 -13.69 49.88 -1.20
C LEU A 397 -14.69 51.05 -1.18
N HIS A 398 -14.55 51.97 -2.13
CA HIS A 398 -15.55 53.00 -2.37
C HIS A 398 -15.85 53.08 -3.87
N SER A 399 -16.61 52.14 -4.36
CA SER A 399 -17.42 52.30 -5.58
C SER A 399 -18.68 51.44 -5.51
#